data_7a13eb3f5e8921153015181fbd586cfe
#
_entry.id   7a13eb3f5e8921153015181fbd586cfe
#
_cell.length_a   1.000
_cell.length_b   1.000
_cell.length_c   1.000
_cell.angle_alpha   90.00
_cell.angle_beta   90.00
_cell.angle_gamma   90.00
#
_symmetry.space_group_name_H-M   'P 1'
#
loop_
_entity.id
_entity.type
_entity.pdbx_description
1 polymer ?
#
loop_
_entity_poly.entity_id
_entity_poly.type
_entity_poly.pdbx_seq_one_letter_code
_entity_poly.pdbx_strand_id
1 'polypeptide(L)'
;MGSEMCIRDSYATSKIWQGFGMASDANWLLNAPDGVELGGCCISATLRDYGRIGRFALAEMRGRGEDAVLPENWMADSTTASRGSSGYGYLWWLIDDTLFAALGIFGQSIFIDPQRDLVIVTHGANQSAVSDTFVAHRLAMVNAIRALY
;
A
#
# COMPACT_ATOMS: atom_id res chain seq x y z
N MET A 1 -26.41 18.01 5.04
CA MET A 1 -25.83 16.85 4.35
C MET A 1 -24.33 17.11 4.12
N GLY A 2 -23.55 17.09 5.18
CA GLY A 2 -22.10 17.35 5.15
C GLY A 2 -21.30 16.38 5.99
N SER A 3 -21.90 15.26 6.44
CA SER A 3 -21.28 14.39 7.44
C SER A 3 -20.49 13.20 6.87
N GLU A 4 -20.71 12.79 5.64
CA GLU A 4 -20.01 11.62 5.08
C GLU A 4 -18.64 11.97 4.48
N MET A 5 -18.45 13.17 4.00
CA MET A 5 -17.15 13.65 3.51
C MET A 5 -16.09 13.71 4.63
N CYS A 6 -16.50 14.13 5.82
CA CYS A 6 -15.58 14.24 6.96
C CYS A 6 -15.27 12.89 7.65
N ILE A 7 -15.95 11.80 7.32
CA ILE A 7 -15.77 10.52 8.03
C ILE A 7 -14.56 9.77 7.50
N ARG A 8 -14.35 9.69 6.18
CA ARG A 8 -13.22 8.93 5.61
C ARG A 8 -11.89 9.60 5.85
N ASP A 9 -11.80 10.90 5.55
CA ASP A 9 -10.57 11.67 5.77
C ASP A 9 -10.24 11.76 7.26
N SER A 10 -11.22 12.03 8.13
CA SER A 10 -11.03 12.07 9.57
C SER A 10 -10.64 10.70 10.13
N TYR A 11 -11.26 9.62 9.63
CA TYR A 11 -10.89 8.26 10.01
C TYR A 11 -9.48 7.91 9.57
N ALA A 12 -9.14 8.14 8.30
CA ALA A 12 -7.81 7.92 7.76
C ALA A 12 -6.76 8.77 8.48
N THR A 13 -7.07 10.04 8.75
CA THR A 13 -6.20 10.94 9.51
C THR A 13 -5.92 10.41 10.90
N SER A 14 -6.96 10.06 11.65
CA SER A 14 -6.83 9.67 13.06
C SER A 14 -6.24 8.25 13.23
N LYS A 15 -6.59 7.32 12.35
CA LYS A 15 -6.21 5.91 12.49
C LYS A 15 -4.92 5.55 11.76
N ILE A 16 -4.59 6.27 10.69
CA ILE A 16 -3.41 5.96 9.87
C ILE A 16 -2.42 7.11 9.94
N TRP A 17 -2.82 8.31 9.49
CA TRP A 17 -1.88 9.41 9.26
C TRP A 17 -1.19 9.87 10.53
N GLN A 18 -1.95 10.18 11.57
CA GLN A 18 -1.40 10.63 12.87
C GLN A 18 -0.72 9.49 13.64
N GLY A 19 -1.29 8.27 13.55
CA GLY A 19 -0.79 7.11 14.30
C GLY A 19 0.56 6.59 13.81
N PHE A 20 0.92 6.79 12.53
CA PHE A 20 2.14 6.21 11.94
C PHE A 20 3.25 7.22 11.66
N GLY A 21 3.15 8.42 12.20
CA GLY A 21 4.20 9.43 12.12
C GLY A 21 4.44 9.91 10.69
N MET A 22 3.38 10.09 9.91
CA MET A 22 3.47 10.67 8.58
C MET A 22 4.03 12.09 8.65
N ALA A 23 4.92 12.43 7.72
CA ALA A 23 5.67 13.67 7.79
C ALA A 23 4.98 14.84 7.07
N SER A 24 4.05 14.53 6.18
CA SER A 24 3.35 15.52 5.35
C SER A 24 1.88 15.18 5.22
N ASP A 25 1.08 16.19 4.91
CA ASP A 25 -0.32 15.98 4.57
C ASP A 25 -0.45 15.16 3.29
N ALA A 26 -1.52 14.39 3.18
CA ALA A 26 -1.94 13.73 1.96
C ALA A 26 -3.13 14.45 1.35
N ASN A 27 -3.27 14.33 0.04
CA ASN A 27 -4.43 14.85 -0.67
C ASN A 27 -5.25 13.69 -1.23
N TRP A 28 -6.54 13.71 -0.99
CA TRP A 28 -7.47 12.73 -1.56
C TRP A 28 -8.23 13.37 -2.72
N LEU A 29 -8.23 12.70 -3.87
CA LEU A 29 -8.92 13.22 -5.04
C LEU A 29 -10.43 13.13 -4.85
N LEU A 30 -11.11 14.22 -5.16
CA LEU A 30 -12.58 14.29 -5.15
C LEU A 30 -13.13 13.95 -6.54
N ASN A 31 -14.36 13.44 -6.61
CA ASN A 31 -15.04 13.12 -7.85
C ASN A 31 -15.51 14.38 -8.63
N ALA A 32 -15.59 15.52 -7.96
CA ALA A 32 -15.92 16.85 -8.52
C ALA A 32 -15.42 17.93 -7.56
N PRO A 33 -15.31 19.21 -7.99
CA PRO A 33 -15.13 20.32 -7.06
C PRO A 33 -16.21 20.27 -5.97
N ASP A 34 -15.80 20.36 -4.71
CA ASP A 34 -16.68 20.22 -3.53
C ASP A 34 -17.45 18.89 -3.45
N GLY A 35 -16.96 17.87 -4.15
CA GLY A 35 -17.52 16.52 -4.19
C GLY A 35 -17.07 15.63 -3.02
N VAL A 36 -17.14 14.32 -3.22
CA VAL A 36 -16.72 13.31 -2.22
C VAL A 36 -15.46 12.60 -2.70
N GLU A 37 -14.67 12.08 -1.74
CA GLU A 37 -13.44 11.35 -2.01
C GLU A 37 -13.72 10.07 -2.84
N LEU A 38 -12.85 9.83 -3.81
CA LEU A 38 -12.90 8.60 -4.60
C LEU A 38 -12.52 7.40 -3.73
N GLY A 39 -13.52 6.56 -3.39
CA GLY A 39 -13.32 5.44 -2.48
C GLY A 39 -12.43 4.30 -3.00
N GLY A 40 -12.25 4.24 -4.31
CA GLY A 40 -11.46 3.17 -4.95
C GLY A 40 -10.01 3.55 -5.24
N CYS A 41 -9.61 4.82 -5.07
CA CYS A 41 -8.26 5.28 -5.38
C CYS A 41 -7.92 6.64 -4.78
N CYS A 42 -6.75 7.06 -5.06
CA CYS A 42 -6.33 8.41 -5.43
C CYS A 42 -6.00 9.27 -4.22
N ILE A 43 -5.30 8.67 -3.26
CA ILE A 43 -4.60 9.40 -2.20
C ILE A 43 -3.20 9.72 -2.72
N SER A 44 -2.84 11.00 -2.75
CA SER A 44 -1.52 11.50 -3.08
C SER A 44 -0.76 11.84 -1.80
N ALA A 45 0.39 11.22 -1.60
CA ALA A 45 1.26 11.44 -0.45
C ALA A 45 2.72 11.46 -0.89
N THR A 46 3.62 11.84 0.01
CA THR A 46 5.05 11.77 -0.28
C THR A 46 5.52 10.32 -0.42
N LEU A 47 6.60 10.09 -1.17
CA LEU A 47 7.21 8.76 -1.30
C LEU A 47 7.59 8.18 0.08
N ARG A 48 8.07 9.04 0.98
CA ARG A 48 8.44 8.62 2.35
C ARG A 48 7.22 8.18 3.17
N ASP A 49 6.09 8.84 3.00
CA ASP A 49 4.86 8.47 3.72
C ASP A 49 4.26 7.18 3.17
N TYR A 50 4.34 6.93 1.86
CA TYR A 50 4.06 5.59 1.31
C TYR A 50 5.02 4.53 1.85
N GLY A 51 6.29 4.86 2.06
CA GLY A 51 7.24 3.98 2.75
C GLY A 51 6.84 3.66 4.20
N ARG A 52 6.25 4.63 4.91
CA ARG A 52 5.72 4.40 6.27
C ARG A 52 4.50 3.48 6.28
N ILE A 53 3.62 3.60 5.28
CA ILE A 53 2.50 2.64 5.10
C ILE A 53 3.05 1.22 4.92
N GLY A 54 4.07 1.06 4.06
CA GLY A 54 4.72 -0.24 3.87
C GLY A 54 5.39 -0.77 5.15
N ARG A 55 6.06 0.10 5.90
CA ARG A 55 6.65 -0.28 7.20
C ARG A 55 5.61 -0.65 8.25
N PHE A 56 4.45 0.01 8.25
CA PHE A 56 3.33 -0.38 9.09
C PHE A 56 2.86 -1.80 8.77
N ALA A 57 2.57 -2.09 7.50
CA ALA A 57 2.14 -3.43 7.09
C ALA A 57 3.20 -4.51 7.43
N LEU A 58 4.49 -4.20 7.25
CA LEU A 58 5.58 -5.08 7.63
C LEU A 58 5.63 -5.34 9.15
N ALA A 59 5.42 -4.30 9.96
CA ALA A 59 5.41 -4.42 11.41
C ALA A 59 4.19 -5.25 11.91
N GLU A 60 3.02 -5.03 11.33
CA GLU A 60 1.80 -5.82 11.63
C GLU A 60 1.97 -7.30 11.23
N MET A 61 2.60 -7.57 10.06
CA MET A 61 2.93 -8.94 9.63
C MET A 61 3.84 -9.67 10.64
N ARG A 62 4.74 -8.95 11.29
CA ARG A 62 5.67 -9.51 12.28
C ARG A 62 5.08 -9.66 13.69
N GLY A 63 3.88 -9.18 13.90
CA GLY A 63 3.23 -9.17 15.20
C GLY A 63 3.85 -8.14 16.14
N ARG A 64 3.16 -7.06 16.39
CA ARG A 64 3.58 -5.98 17.31
C ARG A 64 3.31 -6.29 18.78
N GLY A 65 2.78 -7.46 19.11
CA GLY A 65 2.32 -7.74 20.46
C GLY A 65 1.19 -6.80 20.89
N GLU A 66 1.36 -6.12 22.03
CA GLU A 66 0.33 -5.19 22.56
C GLU A 66 0.14 -3.92 21.73
N ASP A 67 1.09 -3.59 20.84
CA ASP A 67 1.02 -2.42 19.95
C ASP A 67 0.35 -2.72 18.60
N ALA A 68 -0.17 -3.93 18.39
CA ALA A 68 -0.86 -4.30 17.16
C ALA A 68 -2.14 -3.47 16.97
N VAL A 69 -2.33 -2.94 15.77
CA VAL A 69 -3.50 -2.13 15.40
C VAL A 69 -4.53 -2.94 14.63
N LEU A 70 -4.06 -3.91 13.85
CA LEU A 70 -4.91 -4.79 13.07
C LEU A 70 -5.38 -5.99 13.89
N PRO A 71 -6.53 -6.57 13.56
CA PRO A 71 -6.96 -7.83 14.18
C PRO A 71 -5.90 -8.93 14.06
N GLU A 72 -5.86 -9.82 15.04
CA GLU A 72 -4.99 -10.99 15.01
C GLU A 72 -5.14 -11.75 13.68
N ASN A 73 -4.04 -12.19 13.11
CA ASN A 73 -3.95 -12.88 11.82
C ASN A 73 -4.38 -12.08 10.58
N TRP A 74 -4.80 -10.82 10.71
CA TRP A 74 -5.25 -10.03 9.57
C TRP A 74 -4.23 -9.99 8.42
N MET A 75 -2.96 -9.77 8.73
CA MET A 75 -1.92 -9.71 7.68
C MET A 75 -1.70 -11.08 7.04
N ALA A 76 -1.70 -12.15 7.81
CA ALA A 76 -1.59 -13.52 7.28
C ALA A 76 -2.76 -13.85 6.36
N ASP A 77 -3.99 -13.56 6.77
CA ASP A 77 -5.19 -13.79 5.95
C ASP A 77 -5.19 -12.92 4.70
N SER A 78 -4.80 -11.64 4.82
CA SER A 78 -4.82 -10.69 3.71
C SER A 78 -3.74 -10.96 2.65
N THR A 79 -2.66 -11.63 3.04
CA THR A 79 -1.58 -12.07 2.13
C THR A 79 -1.67 -13.55 1.75
N THR A 80 -2.79 -14.19 2.02
CA THR A 80 -3.13 -15.51 1.52
C THR A 80 -3.98 -15.40 0.26
N ALA A 81 -3.76 -16.30 -0.70
CA ALA A 81 -4.46 -16.30 -1.98
C ALA A 81 -5.98 -16.43 -1.79
N SER A 82 -6.73 -15.53 -2.41
CA SER A 82 -8.19 -15.52 -2.38
C SER A 82 -8.76 -16.64 -3.27
N ARG A 83 -9.97 -17.10 -2.96
CA ARG A 83 -10.66 -18.10 -3.79
C ARG A 83 -10.78 -17.60 -5.24
N GLY A 84 -10.24 -18.37 -6.17
CA GLY A 84 -10.26 -18.04 -7.60
C GLY A 84 -9.14 -17.14 -8.10
N SER A 85 -8.21 -16.72 -7.23
CA SER A 85 -7.04 -15.93 -7.63
C SER A 85 -5.81 -16.35 -6.83
N SER A 86 -4.86 -17.04 -7.45
CA SER A 86 -3.62 -17.46 -6.80
C SER A 86 -2.62 -16.32 -6.57
N GLY A 87 -2.79 -15.19 -7.26
CA GLY A 87 -1.87 -14.03 -7.19
C GLY A 87 -2.43 -12.83 -6.43
N TYR A 88 -3.56 -12.97 -5.71
CA TYR A 88 -4.20 -11.85 -5.04
C TYR A 88 -4.87 -12.26 -3.72
N GLY A 89 -4.56 -11.54 -2.65
CA GLY A 89 -5.19 -11.66 -1.34
C GLY A 89 -6.22 -10.55 -1.09
N TYR A 90 -6.35 -10.07 0.15
CA TYR A 90 -7.22 -8.92 0.46
C TYR A 90 -6.48 -7.61 0.13
N LEU A 91 -6.67 -7.10 -1.10
CA LEU A 91 -6.04 -5.89 -1.63
C LEU A 91 -4.51 -5.96 -1.85
N TRP A 92 -3.88 -7.11 -1.63
CA TRP A 92 -2.46 -7.34 -1.87
C TRP A 92 -2.23 -8.23 -3.08
N TRP A 93 -1.32 -7.82 -3.96
CA TRP A 93 -0.77 -8.67 -5.01
C TRP A 93 0.29 -9.60 -4.40
N LEU A 94 0.16 -10.89 -4.61
CA LEU A 94 1.11 -11.90 -4.17
C LEU A 94 2.09 -12.14 -5.32
N ILE A 95 3.30 -11.64 -5.17
CA ILE A 95 4.30 -11.64 -6.25
C ILE A 95 5.07 -12.97 -6.27
N ASP A 96 5.48 -13.43 -5.10
CA ASP A 96 6.08 -14.74 -4.85
C ASP A 96 5.76 -15.18 -3.40
N ASP A 97 6.37 -16.28 -2.95
CA ASP A 97 6.12 -16.87 -1.63
C ASP A 97 6.49 -15.92 -0.45
N THR A 98 7.27 -14.90 -0.70
CA THR A 98 7.79 -13.99 0.34
C THR A 98 7.49 -12.52 0.08
N LEU A 99 7.14 -12.16 -1.15
CA LEU A 99 6.95 -10.80 -1.60
C LEU A 99 5.48 -10.53 -1.93
N PHE A 100 4.91 -9.54 -1.30
CA PHE A 100 3.60 -9.01 -1.67
C PHE A 100 3.66 -7.50 -1.92
N ALA A 101 2.66 -6.96 -2.60
CA ALA A 101 2.68 -5.56 -3.01
C ALA A 101 1.30 -4.92 -3.14
N ALA A 102 1.25 -3.61 -2.88
CA ALA A 102 0.20 -2.74 -3.39
C ALA A 102 0.70 -2.11 -4.70
N LEU A 103 -0.07 -2.24 -5.78
CA LEU A 103 0.31 -1.79 -7.12
C LEU A 103 -0.71 -0.81 -7.69
N GLY A 104 -0.23 0.38 -8.06
CA GLY A 104 -1.01 1.36 -8.80
C GLY A 104 -0.83 1.20 -10.31
N ILE A 105 -1.87 1.54 -11.07
CA ILE A 105 -1.95 1.29 -12.51
C ILE A 105 -0.95 2.08 -13.35
N PHE A 106 -0.42 3.19 -12.84
CA PHE A 106 0.57 4.02 -13.54
C PHE A 106 1.99 3.89 -12.97
N GLY A 107 2.29 2.78 -12.29
CA GLY A 107 3.64 2.44 -11.83
C GLY A 107 3.95 2.77 -10.38
N GLN A 108 2.99 3.27 -9.63
CA GLN A 108 3.11 3.41 -8.17
C GLN A 108 3.17 2.02 -7.54
N SER A 109 4.00 1.84 -6.51
CA SER A 109 4.05 0.56 -5.82
C SER A 109 4.61 0.65 -4.41
N ILE A 110 4.14 -0.27 -3.56
CA ILE A 110 4.73 -0.58 -2.27
C ILE A 110 4.97 -2.09 -2.27
N PHE A 111 6.21 -2.52 -2.33
CA PHE A 111 6.62 -3.91 -2.19
C PHE A 111 7.06 -4.17 -0.76
N ILE A 112 6.65 -5.29 -0.20
CA ILE A 112 6.94 -5.70 1.18
C ILE A 112 7.49 -7.12 1.16
N ASP A 113 8.71 -7.29 1.67
CA ASP A 113 9.38 -8.57 1.86
C ASP A 113 9.66 -8.79 3.35
N PRO A 114 8.80 -9.52 4.06
CA PRO A 114 8.95 -9.76 5.49
C PRO A 114 10.19 -10.58 5.87
N GLN A 115 10.67 -11.45 4.97
CA GLN A 115 11.85 -12.27 5.23
C GLN A 115 13.13 -11.44 5.23
N ARG A 116 13.18 -10.38 4.40
CA ARG A 116 14.33 -9.49 4.26
C ARG A 116 14.23 -8.21 5.08
N ASP A 117 13.15 -8.02 5.83
CA ASP A 117 12.84 -6.76 6.50
C ASP A 117 12.85 -5.55 5.55
N LEU A 118 12.31 -5.72 4.37
CA LEU A 118 12.49 -4.78 3.27
C LEU A 118 11.14 -4.23 2.79
N VAL A 119 11.11 -2.92 2.63
CA VAL A 119 10.03 -2.18 1.96
C VAL A 119 10.63 -1.38 0.81
N ILE A 120 10.12 -1.58 -0.41
CA ILE A 120 10.52 -0.84 -1.59
C ILE A 120 9.31 -0.08 -2.12
N VAL A 121 9.47 1.23 -2.29
CA VAL A 121 8.37 2.10 -2.74
C VAL A 121 8.78 2.84 -4.00
N THR A 122 7.88 2.91 -4.97
CA THR A 122 8.06 3.70 -6.17
C THR A 122 6.87 4.62 -6.40
N HIS A 123 7.15 5.86 -6.84
CA HIS A 123 6.18 6.68 -7.55
C HIS A 123 6.47 6.57 -9.04
N GLY A 124 5.48 6.11 -9.80
CA GLY A 124 5.54 6.06 -11.25
C GLY A 124 4.52 7.01 -11.85
N ALA A 125 4.80 7.47 -13.06
CA ALA A 125 3.88 8.23 -13.90
C ALA A 125 3.98 7.68 -15.33
N ASN A 126 3.66 6.40 -15.48
CA ASN A 126 3.71 5.73 -16.78
C ASN A 126 2.70 6.37 -17.74
N GLN A 127 3.06 6.47 -19.01
CA GLN A 127 2.17 7.05 -20.03
C GLN A 127 0.92 6.20 -20.31
N SER A 128 0.97 4.92 -20.01
CA SER A 128 -0.17 4.00 -20.13
C SER A 128 -0.42 3.27 -18.83
N ALA A 129 -1.68 3.02 -18.54
CA ALA A 129 -2.08 2.12 -17.48
C ALA A 129 -1.67 0.69 -17.87
N VAL A 130 -0.98 -0.01 -16.99
CA VAL A 130 -0.51 -1.38 -17.17
C VAL A 130 0.32 -1.57 -18.45
N SER A 131 1.62 -1.72 -18.30
CA SER A 131 2.56 -2.01 -19.41
C SER A 131 3.44 -3.18 -18.99
N ASP A 132 3.46 -4.25 -19.76
CA ASP A 132 4.28 -5.43 -19.49
C ASP A 132 5.77 -5.08 -19.38
N THR A 133 6.25 -4.14 -20.20
CA THR A 133 7.61 -3.65 -20.14
C THR A 133 7.91 -2.96 -18.80
N PHE A 134 7.02 -2.10 -18.33
CA PHE A 134 7.18 -1.44 -17.02
C PHE A 134 7.08 -2.42 -15.85
N VAL A 135 6.19 -3.40 -15.94
CA VAL A 135 6.09 -4.48 -14.95
C VAL A 135 7.40 -5.25 -14.87
N ALA A 136 7.95 -5.67 -16.02
CA ALA A 136 9.21 -6.40 -16.08
C ALA A 136 10.40 -5.59 -15.51
N HIS A 137 10.54 -4.33 -15.90
CA HIS A 137 11.60 -3.45 -15.38
C HIS A 137 11.47 -3.21 -13.88
N ARG A 138 10.26 -2.98 -13.38
CA ARG A 138 10.01 -2.79 -11.95
C ARG A 138 10.35 -4.04 -11.15
N LEU A 139 9.95 -5.22 -11.60
CA LEU A 139 10.30 -6.48 -10.94
C LEU A 139 11.79 -6.77 -11.01
N ALA A 140 12.47 -6.47 -12.12
CA ALA A 140 13.92 -6.59 -12.23
C ALA A 140 14.64 -5.69 -11.22
N MET A 141 14.20 -4.44 -11.07
CA MET A 141 14.72 -3.51 -10.05
C MET A 141 14.50 -4.04 -8.64
N VAL A 142 13.27 -4.47 -8.33
CA VAL A 142 12.92 -5.02 -7.01
C VAL A 142 13.77 -6.23 -6.67
N ASN A 143 13.94 -7.17 -7.62
CA ASN A 143 14.77 -8.36 -7.42
C ASN A 143 16.25 -8.03 -7.25
N ALA A 144 16.76 -7.04 -7.98
CA ALA A 144 18.15 -6.57 -7.82
C ALA A 144 18.38 -5.97 -6.42
N ILE A 145 17.41 -5.20 -5.90
CA ILE A 145 17.49 -4.67 -4.55
C ILE A 145 17.41 -5.82 -3.52
N ARG A 146 16.45 -6.74 -3.64
CA ARG A 146 16.31 -7.90 -2.74
C ARG A 146 17.56 -8.78 -2.67
N ALA A 147 18.34 -8.83 -3.75
CA ALA A 147 19.59 -9.59 -3.78
C ALA A 147 20.72 -8.97 -2.92
N LEU A 148 20.56 -7.75 -2.46
CA LEU A 148 21.51 -7.06 -1.58
C LEU A 148 21.23 -7.28 -0.08
N TYR A 149 20.08 -7.85 0.25
CA TYR A 149 19.58 -8.11 1.59
C TYR A 149 19.26 -9.61 1.77
#